data_38c6947b7797ee0f7edda969e07dff4e
#
_entry.id   38c6947b7797ee0f7edda969e07dff4e
#
_cell.length_a   1.000
_cell.length_b   1.000
_cell.length_c   1.000
_cell.angle_alpha   90.00
_cell.angle_beta   90.00
_cell.angle_gamma   90.00
#
_symmetry.space_group_name_H-M   'P 1'
#
loop_
_entity.id
_entity.type
_entity.pdbx_description
1 polymer ?
#
loop_
_entity_poly.entity_id
_entity_poly.type
_entity_poly.pdbx_seq_one_letter_code
_entity_poly.pdbx_strand_id
1 'polypeptide(L)'
;MNIVVGCTIGCPYCYARNNCRRFHITDDFSVPEYMERKLRINPQHAYIFLTKRPDKISFSSDDENVWMGVTVTRSSEKRRIDDLKKNIKARHYHVTFEPLFDDIGEIDFEGIDWIVIGTETGNRKGKSYSRPEWVLSIAKQAKAHGIPVFMKEDLLPIMGDERMIQELPEQFTRRIQ
;
A
#
# COMPACT_ATOMS: atom_id res chain seq x y z
N MET A 1 4.70 11.53 3.29
CA MET A 1 4.26 11.97 4.64
C MET A 1 3.06 11.14 5.04
N ASN A 2 2.98 10.65 6.29
CA ASN A 2 1.81 9.91 6.74
C ASN A 2 0.73 10.88 7.22
N ILE A 3 -0.52 10.71 6.81
CA ILE A 3 -1.68 11.47 7.33
C ILE A 3 -1.98 11.06 8.77
N VAL A 4 -1.68 9.82 9.10
CA VAL A 4 -1.90 9.24 10.44
C VAL A 4 -0.55 8.82 11.00
N VAL A 5 -0.24 9.29 12.20
CA VAL A 5 0.87 8.81 13.01
C VAL A 5 0.29 7.88 14.06
N GLY A 6 0.83 6.68 14.14
CA GLY A 6 0.30 5.66 15.03
C GLY A 6 -0.52 4.57 14.33
N CYS A 7 -0.65 3.43 14.98
CA CYS A 7 -1.37 2.28 14.44
C CYS A 7 -1.65 1.23 15.51
N THR A 8 -2.88 0.73 15.56
CA THR A 8 -3.32 -0.29 16.52
C THR A 8 -3.00 -1.74 16.11
N ILE A 9 -2.52 -1.99 14.88
CA ILE A 9 -2.33 -3.37 14.36
C ILE A 9 -1.16 -4.11 15.01
N GLY A 10 -0.10 -3.38 15.38
CA GLY A 10 1.02 -4.00 16.10
C GLY A 10 1.93 -4.91 15.27
N CYS A 11 2.02 -4.70 13.95
CA CYS A 11 2.87 -5.53 13.08
C CYS A 11 4.32 -5.63 13.61
N PRO A 12 4.91 -6.84 13.72
CA PRO A 12 6.27 -7.02 14.23
C PRO A 12 7.34 -6.42 13.31
N TYR A 13 7.03 -6.25 12.01
CA TYR A 13 7.90 -5.68 10.98
C TYR A 13 7.64 -4.18 10.72
N CYS A 14 6.94 -3.47 11.61
CA CYS A 14 6.52 -2.09 11.36
C CYS A 14 7.67 -1.09 11.45
N TYR A 15 8.20 -0.66 10.30
CA TYR A 15 9.23 0.38 10.25
C TYR A 15 8.74 1.74 10.76
N ALA A 16 7.46 2.06 10.55
CA ALA A 16 6.90 3.33 11.00
C ALA A 16 6.92 3.46 12.53
N ARG A 17 6.61 2.37 13.26
CA ARG A 17 6.75 2.33 14.73
C ARG A 17 8.21 2.54 15.16
N ASN A 18 9.15 1.89 14.47
CA ASN A 18 10.56 2.02 14.78
C ASN A 18 11.06 3.45 14.53
N ASN A 19 10.61 4.07 13.44
CA ASN A 19 10.94 5.46 13.14
C ASN A 19 10.31 6.44 14.15
N CYS A 20 9.05 6.24 14.54
CA CYS A 20 8.41 7.07 15.56
C CYS A 20 9.16 6.99 16.91
N ARG A 21 9.59 5.82 17.32
CA ARG A 21 10.44 5.64 18.51
C ARG A 21 11.80 6.33 18.37
N ARG A 22 12.46 6.16 17.22
CA ARG A 22 13.80 6.72 16.96
C ARG A 22 13.81 8.26 16.94
N PHE A 23 12.75 8.86 16.42
CA PHE A 23 12.65 10.30 16.21
C PHE A 23 11.70 11.00 17.18
N HIS A 24 11.18 10.28 18.19
CA HIS A 24 10.26 10.82 19.21
C HIS A 24 9.06 11.57 18.59
N ILE A 25 8.44 10.97 17.54
CA ILE A 25 7.35 11.62 16.78
C ILE A 25 6.03 11.55 17.55
N THR A 26 5.80 10.49 18.33
CA THR A 26 4.63 10.30 19.20
C THR A 26 5.04 9.54 20.44
N ASP A 27 4.39 9.83 21.58
CA ASP A 27 4.62 9.15 22.85
C ASP A 27 4.00 7.75 22.86
N ASP A 28 2.84 7.60 22.19
CA ASP A 28 2.16 6.33 22.06
C ASP A 28 1.76 6.02 20.60
N PHE A 29 2.54 5.17 19.95
CA PHE A 29 2.27 4.75 18.58
C PHE A 29 0.98 3.92 18.44
N SER A 30 0.44 3.38 19.51
CA SER A 30 -0.82 2.61 19.49
C SER A 30 -2.06 3.50 19.37
N VAL A 31 -1.92 4.81 19.62
CA VAL A 31 -2.98 5.81 19.47
C VAL A 31 -2.79 6.54 18.13
N PRO A 32 -3.67 6.34 17.13
CA PRO A 32 -3.57 7.05 15.87
C PRO A 32 -3.93 8.52 16.03
N GLU A 33 -3.01 9.40 15.63
CA GLU A 33 -3.25 10.83 15.54
C GLU A 33 -3.49 11.23 14.08
N TYR A 34 -4.55 11.99 13.84
CA TYR A 34 -4.97 12.41 12.51
C TYR A 34 -4.36 13.77 12.13
N MET A 35 -3.67 13.84 10.99
CA MET A 35 -2.99 15.05 10.54
C MET A 35 -3.67 15.70 9.32
N GLU A 36 -4.87 16.22 9.52
CA GLU A 36 -5.72 16.77 8.45
C GLU A 36 -5.14 18.00 7.70
N ARG A 37 -4.27 18.78 8.36
CA ARG A 37 -3.90 20.13 7.90
C ARG A 37 -2.90 20.22 6.75
N LYS A 38 -2.23 19.14 6.35
CA LYS A 38 -1.08 19.23 5.41
C LYS A 38 -1.39 18.83 3.96
N LEU A 39 -2.58 18.36 3.65
CA LEU A 39 -2.93 17.86 2.32
C LEU A 39 -3.11 18.95 1.26
N ARG A 40 -3.52 20.15 1.65
CA ARG A 40 -3.91 21.22 0.72
C ARG A 40 -2.77 22.14 0.25
N ILE A 41 -1.54 21.97 0.72
CA ILE A 41 -0.50 22.99 0.60
C ILE A 41 0.33 22.88 -0.69
N ASN A 42 0.44 21.70 -1.31
CA ASN A 42 1.28 21.49 -2.50
C ASN A 42 0.58 20.64 -3.57
N PRO A 43 -0.23 21.24 -4.46
CA PRO A 43 -0.93 20.48 -5.52
C PRO A 43 0.00 19.81 -6.53
N GLN A 44 1.27 20.25 -6.62
CA GLN A 44 2.27 19.63 -7.49
C GLN A 44 2.81 18.28 -6.99
N HIS A 45 2.57 17.92 -5.73
CA HIS A 45 3.00 16.62 -5.18
C HIS A 45 1.89 15.59 -5.25
N ALA A 46 2.23 14.33 -5.51
CA ALA A 46 1.33 13.21 -5.29
C ALA A 46 1.42 12.74 -3.83
N TYR A 47 0.26 12.57 -3.22
CA TYR A 47 0.15 12.08 -1.84
C TYR A 47 -0.36 10.65 -1.86
N ILE A 48 0.52 9.71 -1.51
CA ILE A 48 0.20 8.29 -1.46
C ILE A 48 0.04 7.87 -0.01
N PHE A 49 -1.17 7.54 0.37
CA PHE A 49 -1.51 7.12 1.73
C PHE A 49 -1.80 5.63 1.77
N LEU A 50 -1.35 4.98 2.82
CA LEU A 50 -1.49 3.54 2.98
C LEU A 50 -1.93 3.20 4.40
N THR A 51 -2.97 2.38 4.53
CA THR A 51 -3.49 1.91 5.81
C THR A 51 -3.68 0.40 5.84
N LYS A 52 -3.67 -0.19 7.03
CA LYS A 52 -4.14 -1.55 7.29
C LYS A 52 -5.51 -1.57 8.00
N ARG A 53 -6.04 -0.39 8.29
CA ARG A 53 -7.30 -0.23 9.03
C ARG A 53 -8.25 0.74 8.31
N PRO A 54 -8.64 0.43 7.07
CA PRO A 54 -9.64 1.23 6.34
C PRO A 54 -11.00 1.24 7.05
N ASP A 55 -11.27 0.22 7.88
CA ASP A 55 -12.46 0.12 8.73
C ASP A 55 -12.54 1.19 9.84
N LYS A 56 -11.43 1.87 10.14
CA LYS A 56 -11.33 2.91 11.19
C LYS A 56 -11.14 4.32 10.66
N ILE A 57 -11.08 4.48 9.34
CA ILE A 57 -10.84 5.77 8.70
C ILE A 57 -12.09 6.16 7.93
N SER A 58 -12.59 7.37 8.18
CA SER A 58 -13.55 8.04 7.33
C SER A 58 -12.87 9.27 6.73
N PHE A 59 -12.69 9.27 5.42
CA PHE A 59 -11.96 10.33 4.72
C PHE A 59 -12.61 10.60 3.37
N SER A 60 -12.60 11.86 2.95
CA SER A 60 -13.07 12.24 1.62
C SER A 60 -12.16 13.32 1.05
N SER A 61 -11.67 13.11 -0.17
CA SER A 61 -10.96 14.12 -0.97
C SER A 61 -11.28 13.94 -2.44
N ASP A 62 -11.55 15.05 -3.11
CA ASP A 62 -11.72 15.12 -4.57
C ASP A 62 -10.42 15.55 -5.28
N ASP A 63 -9.32 15.71 -4.53
CA ASP A 63 -8.04 16.14 -5.07
C ASP A 63 -7.42 15.03 -5.94
N GLU A 64 -7.05 15.37 -7.18
CA GLU A 64 -6.44 14.42 -8.13
C GLU A 64 -5.02 13.97 -7.77
N ASN A 65 -4.42 14.61 -6.79
CA ASN A 65 -3.10 14.25 -6.30
C ASN A 65 -3.13 13.36 -5.05
N VAL A 66 -4.32 12.95 -4.60
CA VAL A 66 -4.52 12.10 -3.41
C VAL A 66 -4.80 10.66 -3.83
N TRP A 67 -3.95 9.76 -3.38
CA TRP A 67 -4.02 8.31 -3.59
C TRP A 67 -4.24 7.61 -2.27
N MET A 68 -5.36 6.94 -2.12
CA MET A 68 -5.69 6.20 -0.90
C MET A 68 -5.50 4.71 -1.12
N GLY A 69 -4.76 4.08 -0.24
CA GLY A 69 -4.42 2.68 -0.39
C GLY A 69 -4.58 1.84 0.86
N VAL A 70 -4.67 0.55 0.61
CA VAL A 70 -4.75 -0.45 1.66
C VAL A 70 -3.66 -1.51 1.50
N THR A 71 -3.14 -1.98 2.63
CA THR A 71 -2.23 -3.13 2.64
C THR A 71 -3.02 -4.41 2.90
N VAL A 72 -2.84 -5.38 2.01
CA VAL A 72 -3.33 -6.76 2.16
C VAL A 72 -2.13 -7.69 2.16
N THR A 73 -1.92 -8.42 3.23
CA THR A 73 -0.75 -9.30 3.37
C THR A 73 -1.13 -10.79 3.31
N ARG A 74 -2.42 -11.09 3.45
CA ARG A 74 -2.98 -12.44 3.46
C ARG A 74 -4.37 -12.47 2.83
N SER A 75 -4.76 -13.61 2.33
CA SER A 75 -6.11 -13.85 1.78
C SER A 75 -7.23 -13.50 2.76
N SER A 76 -7.03 -13.78 4.04
CA SER A 76 -7.99 -13.42 5.11
C SER A 76 -8.20 -11.92 5.30
N GLU A 77 -7.37 -11.08 4.71
CA GLU A 77 -7.42 -9.62 4.81
C GLU A 77 -8.04 -8.94 3.58
N LYS A 78 -8.47 -9.71 2.56
CA LYS A 78 -9.05 -9.17 1.30
C LYS A 78 -10.18 -8.16 1.52
N ARG A 79 -11.01 -8.37 2.53
CA ARG A 79 -12.10 -7.45 2.87
C ARG A 79 -11.63 -6.00 3.09
N ARG A 80 -10.34 -5.76 3.34
CA ARG A 80 -9.80 -4.41 3.48
C ARG A 80 -9.95 -3.59 2.19
N ILE A 81 -10.02 -4.24 1.03
CA ILE A 81 -10.24 -3.57 -0.26
C ILE A 81 -11.67 -3.02 -0.30
N ASP A 82 -12.64 -3.81 0.15
CA ASP A 82 -14.04 -3.39 0.22
C ASP A 82 -14.23 -2.28 1.27
N ASP A 83 -13.60 -2.45 2.46
CA ASP A 83 -13.64 -1.45 3.52
C ASP A 83 -12.99 -0.12 3.06
N LEU A 84 -11.93 -0.16 2.24
CA LEU A 84 -11.32 1.02 1.64
C LEU A 84 -12.32 1.78 0.78
N LYS A 85 -12.93 1.11 -0.19
CA LYS A 85 -13.91 1.70 -1.12
C LYS A 85 -15.18 2.21 -0.40
N LYS A 86 -15.58 1.54 0.68
CA LYS A 86 -16.76 1.89 1.47
C LYS A 86 -16.58 3.12 2.36
N ASN A 87 -15.44 3.21 3.05
CA ASN A 87 -15.24 4.18 4.12
C ASN A 87 -14.43 5.41 3.68
N ILE A 88 -13.72 5.30 2.57
CA ILE A 88 -12.82 6.35 2.08
C ILE A 88 -13.26 6.74 0.68
N LYS A 89 -13.46 8.04 0.44
CA LYS A 89 -13.75 8.59 -0.89
C LYS A 89 -12.51 9.33 -1.39
N ALA A 90 -11.95 8.86 -2.49
CA ALA A 90 -10.79 9.48 -3.14
C ALA A 90 -10.91 9.34 -4.66
N ARG A 91 -10.12 10.10 -5.40
CA ARG A 91 -10.03 9.99 -6.86
C ARG A 91 -9.29 8.74 -7.29
N HIS A 92 -8.30 8.31 -6.49
CA HIS A 92 -7.43 7.18 -6.84
C HIS A 92 -7.29 6.22 -5.67
N TYR A 93 -7.40 4.94 -5.99
CA TYR A 93 -7.18 3.86 -5.02
C TYR A 93 -6.05 2.94 -5.46
N HIS A 94 -5.25 2.49 -4.48
CA HIS A 94 -4.23 1.49 -4.73
C HIS A 94 -4.25 0.37 -3.68
N VAL A 95 -3.80 -0.80 -4.07
CA VAL A 95 -3.62 -1.92 -3.13
C VAL A 95 -2.15 -2.31 -3.09
N THR A 96 -1.62 -2.44 -1.87
CA THR A 96 -0.24 -2.88 -1.64
C THR A 96 -0.25 -4.25 -0.98
N PHE A 97 0.30 -5.23 -1.67
CA PHE A 97 0.52 -6.58 -1.17
C PHE A 97 1.95 -6.70 -0.64
N GLU A 98 2.20 -6.16 0.56
CA GLU A 98 3.54 -6.12 1.17
C GLU A 98 3.47 -6.15 2.70
N PRO A 99 4.14 -7.14 3.33
CA PRO A 99 4.66 -8.34 2.70
C PRO A 99 3.55 -9.30 2.27
N LEU A 100 3.75 -9.99 1.16
CA LEU A 100 2.82 -11.02 0.67
C LEU A 100 3.15 -12.36 1.32
N PHE A 101 2.27 -12.85 2.19
CA PHE A 101 2.51 -14.04 3.02
C PHE A 101 1.79 -15.30 2.55
N ASP A 102 0.75 -15.18 1.73
CA ASP A 102 0.04 -16.33 1.16
C ASP A 102 -0.55 -15.99 -0.22
N ASP A 103 -1.16 -16.99 -0.87
CA ASP A 103 -1.93 -16.77 -2.08
C ASP A 103 -3.21 -16.00 -1.75
N ILE A 104 -3.36 -14.83 -2.35
CA ILE A 104 -4.55 -13.99 -2.14
C ILE A 104 -5.79 -14.56 -2.84
N GLY A 105 -5.61 -15.40 -3.87
CA GLY A 105 -6.70 -15.93 -4.69
C GLY A 105 -7.33 -14.85 -5.60
N GLU A 106 -8.59 -15.01 -5.93
CA GLU A 106 -9.32 -14.02 -6.73
C GLU A 106 -9.51 -12.71 -5.98
N ILE A 107 -9.32 -11.59 -6.70
CA ILE A 107 -9.39 -10.23 -6.17
C ILE A 107 -10.38 -9.43 -7.01
N ASP A 108 -11.30 -8.74 -6.34
CA ASP A 108 -12.11 -7.71 -6.98
C ASP A 108 -11.29 -6.42 -7.13
N PHE A 109 -10.92 -6.12 -8.37
CA PHE A 109 -10.14 -4.94 -8.72
C PHE A 109 -11.00 -3.74 -9.19
N GLU A 110 -12.31 -3.83 -9.13
CA GLU A 110 -13.17 -2.71 -9.52
C GLU A 110 -12.81 -1.44 -8.75
N GLY A 111 -12.54 -0.35 -9.48
CA GLY A 111 -12.20 0.95 -8.90
C GLY A 111 -10.79 1.04 -8.31
N ILE A 112 -9.90 0.07 -8.58
CA ILE A 112 -8.49 0.12 -8.18
C ILE A 112 -7.64 0.61 -9.37
N ASP A 113 -6.80 1.61 -9.13
CA ASP A 113 -6.00 2.28 -10.15
C ASP A 113 -4.53 1.83 -10.18
N TRP A 114 -4.05 1.18 -9.12
CA TRP A 114 -2.64 0.77 -9.03
C TRP A 114 -2.43 -0.37 -8.04
N ILE A 115 -1.50 -1.28 -8.40
CA ILE A 115 -1.09 -2.41 -7.55
C ILE A 115 0.40 -2.35 -7.26
N VAL A 116 0.76 -2.48 -5.99
CA VAL A 116 2.15 -2.60 -5.54
C VAL A 116 2.34 -3.96 -4.87
N ILE A 117 3.40 -4.68 -5.25
CA ILE A 117 3.69 -5.99 -4.67
C ILE A 117 5.12 -5.99 -4.11
N GLY A 118 5.29 -6.53 -2.90
CA GLY A 118 6.58 -6.65 -2.26
C GLY A 118 6.65 -7.82 -1.28
N THR A 119 7.85 -8.18 -0.88
CA THR A 119 8.10 -9.22 0.13
C THR A 119 8.54 -8.60 1.45
N GLU A 120 8.73 -9.41 2.48
CA GLU A 120 9.22 -8.93 3.77
C GLU A 120 10.69 -8.51 3.68
N THR A 121 10.98 -7.26 4.01
CA THR A 121 12.33 -6.69 4.04
C THR A 121 12.89 -6.62 5.45
N GLY A 122 14.16 -6.21 5.57
CA GLY A 122 14.87 -6.07 6.85
C GLY A 122 15.49 -7.36 7.36
N ASN A 123 16.02 -7.30 8.59
CA ASN A 123 16.87 -8.36 9.16
C ASN A 123 16.15 -9.22 10.22
N ARG A 124 14.82 -9.30 10.15
CA ARG A 124 14.05 -10.13 11.10
C ARG A 124 14.44 -11.60 10.93
N LYS A 125 14.80 -12.26 12.03
CA LYS A 125 15.06 -13.71 12.03
C LYS A 125 13.77 -14.46 11.68
N GLY A 126 13.85 -15.37 10.71
CA GLY A 126 12.69 -16.14 10.24
C GLY A 126 11.68 -15.33 9.43
N LYS A 127 12.13 -14.30 8.68
CA LYS A 127 11.28 -13.59 7.73
C LYS A 127 10.77 -14.53 6.64
N SER A 128 9.55 -14.25 6.16
CA SER A 128 8.93 -14.98 5.07
C SER A 128 9.20 -14.29 3.74
N TYR A 129 9.47 -15.10 2.72
CA TYR A 129 9.55 -14.63 1.34
C TYR A 129 8.26 -14.97 0.61
N SER A 130 7.80 -14.05 -0.22
CA SER A 130 6.69 -14.28 -1.13
C SER A 130 7.05 -15.36 -2.15
N ARG A 131 6.09 -16.18 -2.57
CA ARG A 131 6.31 -17.15 -3.64
C ARG A 131 6.06 -16.51 -5.00
N PRO A 132 6.88 -16.82 -6.03
CA PRO A 132 6.70 -16.26 -7.37
C PRO A 132 5.29 -16.46 -7.92
N GLU A 133 4.67 -17.61 -7.66
CA GLU A 133 3.34 -17.97 -8.15
C GLU A 133 2.28 -17.01 -7.62
N TRP A 134 2.37 -16.58 -6.36
CA TRP A 134 1.44 -15.64 -5.75
C TRP A 134 1.57 -14.23 -6.37
N VAL A 135 2.81 -13.80 -6.58
CA VAL A 135 3.11 -12.51 -7.21
C VAL A 135 2.57 -12.47 -8.63
N LEU A 136 2.84 -13.53 -9.41
CA LEU A 136 2.38 -13.64 -10.79
C LEU A 136 0.86 -13.76 -10.90
N SER A 137 0.20 -14.44 -9.96
CA SER A 137 -1.26 -14.54 -9.90
C SER A 137 -1.90 -13.16 -9.76
N ILE A 138 -1.43 -12.34 -8.81
CA ILE A 138 -1.92 -10.97 -8.61
C ILE A 138 -1.64 -10.12 -9.86
N ALA A 139 -0.42 -10.16 -10.38
CA ALA A 139 -0.02 -9.37 -11.55
C ALA A 139 -0.85 -9.72 -12.79
N LYS A 140 -1.13 -11.01 -13.03
CA LYS A 140 -1.97 -11.47 -14.14
C LYS A 140 -3.41 -10.95 -14.01
N GLN A 141 -3.99 -11.03 -12.83
CA GLN A 141 -5.33 -10.52 -12.59
C GLN A 141 -5.41 -9.00 -12.78
N ALA A 142 -4.46 -8.23 -12.22
CA ALA A 142 -4.40 -6.78 -12.39
C ALA A 142 -4.27 -6.38 -13.87
N LYS A 143 -3.40 -7.04 -14.62
CA LYS A 143 -3.23 -6.80 -16.07
C LYS A 143 -4.49 -7.11 -16.87
N ALA A 144 -5.24 -8.13 -16.51
CA ALA A 144 -6.51 -8.43 -17.17
C ALA A 144 -7.56 -7.31 -17.01
N HIS A 145 -7.41 -6.47 -15.97
CA HIS A 145 -8.23 -5.28 -15.72
C HIS A 145 -7.56 -3.97 -16.19
N GLY A 146 -6.42 -4.05 -16.88
CA GLY A 146 -5.70 -2.88 -17.37
C GLY A 146 -5.04 -2.04 -16.25
N ILE A 147 -4.82 -2.62 -15.08
CA ILE A 147 -4.27 -1.93 -13.91
C ILE A 147 -2.74 -2.06 -13.92
N PRO A 148 -1.99 -0.93 -13.84
CA PRO A 148 -0.54 -0.96 -13.72
C PRO A 148 -0.09 -1.68 -12.45
N VAL A 149 1.01 -2.43 -12.57
CA VAL A 149 1.59 -3.23 -11.48
C VAL A 149 3.02 -2.77 -11.22
N PHE A 150 3.35 -2.54 -9.96
CA PHE A 150 4.70 -2.23 -9.53
C PHE A 150 5.21 -3.32 -8.56
N MET A 151 6.16 -4.11 -9.04
CA MET A 151 6.91 -5.04 -8.21
C MET A 151 8.11 -4.32 -7.62
N LYS A 152 8.21 -4.31 -6.29
CA LYS A 152 9.34 -3.68 -5.60
C LYS A 152 10.63 -4.46 -5.81
N GLU A 153 11.76 -3.77 -5.72
CA GLU A 153 13.09 -4.36 -5.93
C GLU A 153 13.39 -5.54 -5.00
N ASP A 154 12.76 -5.58 -3.83
CA ASP A 154 12.89 -6.69 -2.88
C ASP A 154 12.35 -8.03 -3.42
N LEU A 155 11.56 -8.02 -4.51
CA LEU A 155 11.12 -9.21 -5.23
C LEU A 155 12.14 -9.72 -6.27
N LEU A 156 13.14 -8.92 -6.64
CA LEU A 156 14.11 -9.28 -7.68
C LEU A 156 14.81 -10.62 -7.43
N PRO A 157 15.27 -10.96 -6.20
CA PRO A 157 15.90 -12.24 -5.93
C PRO A 157 14.97 -13.45 -6.10
N ILE A 158 13.66 -13.22 -6.07
CA ILE A 158 12.62 -14.25 -6.16
C ILE A 158 12.10 -14.38 -7.59
N MET A 159 11.93 -13.24 -8.26
CA MET A 159 11.33 -13.16 -9.59
C MET A 159 12.34 -13.28 -10.72
N GLY A 160 13.56 -12.78 -10.55
CA GLY A 160 14.52 -12.53 -11.62
C GLY A 160 14.10 -11.35 -12.51
N ASP A 161 15.06 -10.70 -13.16
CA ASP A 161 14.85 -9.47 -13.96
C ASP A 161 13.76 -9.61 -15.01
N GLU A 162 13.70 -10.74 -15.69
CA GLU A 162 12.77 -10.98 -16.80
C GLU A 162 11.29 -10.97 -16.42
N ARG A 163 10.99 -11.21 -15.14
CA ARG A 163 9.61 -11.27 -14.63
C ARG A 163 9.21 -10.05 -13.82
N MET A 164 10.13 -9.11 -13.61
CA MET A 164 9.84 -7.87 -12.91
C MET A 164 8.95 -6.95 -13.74
N ILE A 165 7.92 -6.42 -13.10
CA ILE A 165 6.99 -5.44 -13.67
C ILE A 165 7.09 -4.20 -12.80
N GLN A 166 7.39 -3.03 -13.39
CA GLN A 166 7.54 -1.77 -12.66
C GLN A 166 6.78 -0.66 -13.38
N GLU A 167 5.47 -0.81 -13.47
CA GLU A 167 4.57 0.14 -14.10
C GLU A 167 4.06 1.17 -13.07
N LEU A 168 4.10 2.43 -13.45
CA LEU A 168 3.53 3.53 -12.67
C LEU A 168 2.25 4.04 -13.35
N PRO A 169 1.25 4.50 -12.58
CA PRO A 169 0.12 5.22 -13.12
C PRO A 169 0.57 6.44 -13.94
N GLU A 170 -0.14 6.73 -15.02
CA GLU A 170 0.17 7.85 -15.92
C GLU A 170 0.26 9.18 -15.18
N GLN A 171 -0.54 9.38 -14.15
CA GLN A 171 -0.55 10.56 -13.30
C GLN A 171 0.79 10.82 -12.59
N PHE A 172 1.59 9.78 -12.34
CA PHE A 172 2.92 9.94 -11.75
C PHE A 172 3.97 10.30 -12.80
N THR A 173 3.86 9.75 -14.01
CA THR A 173 4.83 10.00 -15.09
C THR A 173 4.71 11.41 -15.65
N ARG A 174 3.51 11.99 -15.73
CA ARG A 174 3.28 13.37 -16.19
C ARG A 174 3.89 14.45 -15.28
N ARG A 175 4.22 14.13 -14.04
CA ARG A 175 4.77 15.09 -13.05
C ARG A 175 6.29 15.10 -12.98
N ILE A 176 6.96 14.19 -13.70
CA ILE A 176 8.43 14.09 -13.74
C ILE A 176 9.00 14.90 -14.89
N GLN A 177 8.17 15.45 -15.78
CA GLN A 177 8.53 16.37 -16.86
C GLN A 177 8.35 17.82 -16.42
#